data_52ccceefdc9194a67323cc7a2f67a352
#
_entry.id   52ccceefdc9194a67323cc7a2f67a352
#
_cell.length_a   1.000
_cell.length_b   1.000
_cell.length_c   1.000
_cell.angle_alpha   90.00
_cell.angle_beta   90.00
_cell.angle_gamma   90.00
#
_symmetry.space_group_name_H-M   'P 1'
#
loop_
_entity.id
_entity.type
_entity.pdbx_description
1 polymer ?
#
loop_
_entity_poly.entity_id
_entity_poly.type
_entity_poly.pdbx_seq_one_letter_code
_entity_poly.pdbx_strand_id
1 'polypeptide(L)'
;TVIRPAHTYGEGRSFFGSYMNGGLYLDRLRRGKPILVHGDGQSLWTACHGDDVARAFLGALDNPTARGRAYHVTAEEWLTWNRYHELAAEALGAPAPTLVHVPSALLARLNPARCGICLDNFQFDNIFDNSAARADLGFSYTIPFVEGVRQVVAWLEAHGGLADSDADDGEDAIIAAWQAACERLVAEAAR
;
A
#
# COMPACT_ATOMS: atom_id res chain seq x y z
N THR A 1 17.13 15.04 16.03
CA THR A 1 17.05 13.89 15.14
C THR A 1 15.71 13.93 14.39
N VAL A 2 15.72 13.66 13.10
CA VAL A 2 14.52 13.52 12.26
C VAL A 2 14.49 12.10 11.73
N ILE A 3 13.41 11.36 11.97
CA ILE A 3 13.16 10.04 11.37
C ILE A 3 12.06 10.21 10.33
N ARG A 4 12.30 9.73 9.12
CA ARG A 4 11.42 9.80 7.96
C ARG A 4 11.02 8.40 7.53
N PRO A 5 9.99 7.80 8.15
CA PRO A 5 9.43 6.55 7.65
C PRO A 5 8.71 6.83 6.33
N ALA A 6 8.69 5.84 5.43
CA ALA A 6 7.78 5.83 4.30
C ALA A 6 6.38 5.41 4.76
N HIS A 7 5.62 4.69 3.97
CA HIS A 7 4.35 4.11 4.42
C HIS A 7 4.60 3.17 5.60
N THR A 8 4.05 3.54 6.76
CA THR A 8 4.11 2.72 7.97
C THR A 8 2.75 2.09 8.21
N TYR A 9 2.72 0.77 8.32
CA TYR A 9 1.53 -0.01 8.62
C TYR A 9 1.74 -0.88 9.86
N GLY A 10 0.67 -1.40 10.44
CA GLY A 10 0.72 -2.22 11.63
C GLY A 10 -0.65 -2.32 12.29
N GLU A 11 -0.70 -2.81 13.51
CA GLU A 11 -1.91 -2.91 14.32
C GLU A 11 -2.58 -1.53 14.46
N GLY A 12 -3.85 -1.42 14.06
CA GLY A 12 -4.60 -0.17 14.07
C GLY A 12 -4.20 0.84 12.99
N ARG A 13 -3.29 0.50 12.07
CA ARG A 13 -2.88 1.32 10.93
C ARG A 13 -3.20 0.65 9.61
N SER A 14 -3.59 1.47 8.63
CA SER A 14 -4.15 1.01 7.36
C SER A 14 -3.11 0.62 6.32
N PHE A 15 -3.44 -0.38 5.52
CA PHE A 15 -2.86 -0.58 4.20
C PHE A 15 -3.49 0.38 3.19
N PHE A 16 -2.75 0.70 2.11
CA PHE A 16 -3.27 1.50 1.02
C PHE A 16 -3.64 0.64 -0.19
N GLY A 17 -4.77 0.95 -0.80
CA GLY A 17 -5.11 0.62 -2.16
C GLY A 17 -5.25 1.90 -2.98
N SER A 18 -5.51 1.76 -4.27
CA SER A 18 -5.72 2.95 -5.12
C SER A 18 -7.04 3.67 -4.84
N TYR A 19 -8.00 3.01 -4.20
CA TYR A 19 -9.31 3.54 -3.85
C TYR A 19 -9.70 3.22 -2.41
N MET A 20 -9.77 1.94 -2.03
CA MET A 20 -10.06 1.49 -0.67
C MET A 20 -8.81 1.31 0.15
N ASN A 21 -8.92 1.57 1.45
CA ASN A 21 -7.82 1.44 2.41
C ASN A 21 -8.22 0.56 3.59
N GLY A 22 -7.24 0.06 4.33
CA GLY A 22 -7.43 -0.63 5.59
C GLY A 22 -8.26 -1.90 5.49
N GLY A 23 -9.19 -2.07 6.42
CA GLY A 23 -10.06 -3.25 6.49
C GLY A 23 -10.94 -3.44 5.26
N LEU A 24 -11.41 -2.36 4.63
CA LEU A 24 -12.19 -2.44 3.38
C LEU A 24 -11.37 -3.04 2.24
N TYR A 25 -10.12 -2.60 2.08
CA TYR A 25 -9.20 -3.14 1.08
C TYR A 25 -8.90 -4.62 1.33
N LEU A 26 -8.59 -5.00 2.57
CA LEU A 26 -8.28 -6.38 2.93
C LEU A 26 -9.50 -7.30 2.76
N ASP A 27 -10.71 -6.83 3.13
CA ASP A 27 -11.95 -7.59 2.92
C ASP A 27 -12.24 -7.79 1.43
N ARG A 28 -12.00 -6.78 0.61
CA ARG A 28 -12.14 -6.86 -0.84
C ARG A 28 -11.23 -7.91 -1.45
N LEU A 29 -9.95 -7.96 -1.03
CA LEU A 29 -9.00 -9.00 -1.42
C LEU A 29 -9.48 -10.39 -0.97
N ARG A 30 -9.90 -10.53 0.29
CA ARG A 30 -10.36 -11.81 0.85
C ARG A 30 -11.56 -12.37 0.11
N ARG A 31 -12.46 -11.52 -0.34
CA ARG A 31 -13.64 -11.90 -1.14
C ARG A 31 -13.32 -12.14 -2.61
N GLY A 32 -12.08 -11.95 -3.05
CA GLY A 32 -11.69 -12.10 -4.45
C GLY A 32 -12.33 -11.05 -5.38
N LYS A 33 -12.74 -9.91 -4.84
CA LYS A 33 -13.24 -8.79 -5.65
C LYS A 33 -12.11 -8.18 -6.49
N PRO A 34 -12.39 -7.65 -7.67
CA PRO A 34 -11.40 -6.94 -8.47
C PRO A 34 -10.81 -5.75 -7.71
N ILE A 35 -9.52 -5.51 -7.84
CA ILE A 35 -8.78 -4.43 -7.19
C ILE A 35 -8.44 -3.37 -8.23
N LEU A 36 -8.81 -2.13 -7.95
CA LEU A 36 -8.43 -0.97 -8.75
C LEU A 36 -6.95 -0.66 -8.53
N VAL A 37 -6.19 -0.55 -9.62
CA VAL A 37 -4.77 -0.23 -9.60
C VAL A 37 -4.51 1.01 -10.46
N HIS A 38 -3.78 1.97 -9.92
CA HIS A 38 -3.40 3.18 -10.64
C HIS A 38 -2.29 2.89 -11.67
N GLY A 39 -2.35 3.58 -12.81
CA GLY A 39 -1.38 3.42 -13.89
C GLY A 39 -1.31 1.98 -14.38
N ASP A 40 -0.13 1.46 -14.56
CA ASP A 40 0.16 0.06 -14.90
C ASP A 40 0.54 -0.80 -13.68
N GLY A 41 0.53 -0.19 -12.49
CA GLY A 41 0.90 -0.85 -11.25
C GLY A 41 2.38 -1.23 -11.13
N GLN A 42 3.27 -0.66 -11.97
CA GLN A 42 4.70 -1.00 -11.98
C GLN A 42 5.56 -0.05 -11.15
N SER A 43 5.05 1.10 -10.72
CA SER A 43 5.78 1.98 -9.82
C SER A 43 6.10 1.26 -8.50
N LEU A 44 7.30 1.54 -7.97
CA LEU A 44 7.80 0.85 -6.78
C LEU A 44 7.31 1.52 -5.51
N TRP A 45 6.93 0.69 -4.57
CA TRP A 45 6.44 1.08 -3.26
C TRP A 45 7.17 0.36 -2.15
N THR A 46 7.34 1.03 -1.01
CA THR A 46 7.87 0.41 0.21
C THR A 46 6.94 0.66 1.38
N ALA A 47 6.62 -0.40 2.11
CA ALA A 47 5.75 -0.37 3.29
C ALA A 47 6.46 -1.06 4.46
N CYS A 48 6.72 -0.33 5.55
CA CYS A 48 7.47 -0.81 6.70
C CYS A 48 6.53 -1.06 7.89
N HIS A 49 6.68 -2.22 8.55
CA HIS A 49 5.91 -2.49 9.76
C HIS A 49 6.27 -1.52 10.88
N GLY A 50 5.27 -1.11 11.67
CA GLY A 50 5.43 -0.14 12.74
C GLY A 50 6.48 -0.50 13.77
N ASP A 51 6.63 -1.80 14.09
CA ASP A 51 7.62 -2.29 15.05
C ASP A 51 9.06 -2.11 14.55
N ASP A 52 9.31 -2.30 13.24
CA ASP A 52 10.62 -2.02 12.66
C ASP A 52 10.93 -0.52 12.75
N VAL A 53 9.93 0.33 12.44
CA VAL A 53 10.06 1.78 12.58
C VAL A 53 10.30 2.19 14.03
N ALA A 54 9.56 1.60 14.98
CA ALA A 54 9.70 1.89 16.41
C ALA A 54 11.13 1.57 16.92
N ARG A 55 11.75 0.49 16.45
CA ARG A 55 13.13 0.15 16.81
C ARG A 55 14.13 1.24 16.39
N ALA A 56 13.91 1.88 15.24
CA ALA A 56 14.76 3.01 14.83
C ALA A 56 14.59 4.24 15.75
N PHE A 57 13.37 4.50 16.24
CA PHE A 57 13.16 5.56 17.25
C PHE A 57 13.90 5.22 18.55
N LEU A 58 13.84 3.96 19.01
CA LEU A 58 14.59 3.51 20.19
C LEU A 58 16.11 3.67 19.97
N GLY A 59 16.63 3.32 18.80
CA GLY A 59 18.05 3.50 18.45
C GLY A 59 18.51 4.98 18.38
N ALA A 60 17.56 5.91 18.24
CA ALA A 60 17.85 7.33 18.26
C ALA A 60 17.83 7.96 19.67
N LEU A 61 17.20 7.27 20.66
CA LEU A 61 17.13 7.76 22.03
C LEU A 61 18.53 7.73 22.67
N ASP A 62 18.89 8.83 23.31
CA ASP A 62 20.18 9.02 23.97
C ASP A 62 21.42 8.74 23.09
N ASN A 63 21.24 8.75 21.76
CA ASN A 63 22.29 8.52 20.79
C ASN A 63 22.94 9.85 20.34
N PRO A 64 24.18 10.16 20.78
CA PRO A 64 24.86 11.42 20.39
C PRO A 64 25.09 11.50 18.87
N THR A 65 25.31 10.37 18.19
CA THR A 65 25.54 10.31 16.73
C THR A 65 24.30 10.76 15.96
N ALA A 66 23.11 10.54 16.51
CA ALA A 66 21.86 10.89 15.87
C ALA A 66 21.49 12.39 15.97
N ARG A 67 22.18 13.16 16.81
CA ARG A 67 21.84 14.57 17.05
C ARG A 67 22.00 15.42 15.79
N GLY A 68 20.94 16.16 15.42
CA GLY A 68 20.93 17.03 14.24
C GLY A 68 20.87 16.31 12.90
N ARG A 69 20.79 14.98 12.87
CA ARG A 69 20.73 14.17 11.64
C ARG A 69 19.32 13.79 11.25
N ALA A 70 19.14 13.42 9.97
CA ALA A 70 17.91 12.91 9.41
C ALA A 70 18.15 11.52 8.82
N TYR A 71 17.19 10.61 9.02
CA TYR A 71 17.26 9.21 8.61
C TYR A 71 16.01 8.79 7.88
N HIS A 72 16.15 8.09 6.76
CA HIS A 72 15.09 7.25 6.25
C HIS A 72 15.07 5.93 7.02
N VAL A 73 13.83 5.47 7.30
CA VAL A 73 13.56 4.20 7.99
C VAL A 73 12.39 3.55 7.28
N THR A 74 12.70 2.67 6.34
CA THR A 74 11.72 2.07 5.44
C THR A 74 11.95 0.57 5.31
N ALA A 75 10.97 -0.15 4.72
CA ALA A 75 11.20 -1.53 4.34
C ALA A 75 12.34 -1.66 3.30
N GLU A 76 12.89 -2.85 3.20
CA GLU A 76 13.92 -3.22 2.23
C GLU A 76 13.37 -4.17 1.15
N GLU A 77 12.05 -4.33 1.10
CA GLU A 77 11.30 -4.90 0.00
C GLU A 77 10.75 -3.76 -0.87
N TRP A 78 11.18 -3.73 -2.12
CA TRP A 78 10.71 -2.78 -3.11
C TRP A 78 9.73 -3.47 -4.03
N LEU A 79 8.45 -3.26 -3.76
CA LEU A 79 7.36 -3.97 -4.42
C LEU A 79 6.75 -3.08 -5.49
N THR A 80 6.51 -3.62 -6.69
CA THR A 80 5.55 -2.97 -7.59
C THR A 80 4.17 -2.98 -6.94
N TRP A 81 3.30 -2.04 -7.27
CA TRP A 81 1.93 -2.07 -6.74
C TRP A 81 1.20 -3.36 -7.11
N ASN A 82 1.44 -3.92 -8.29
CA ASN A 82 0.89 -5.22 -8.65
C ASN A 82 1.35 -6.30 -7.64
N ARG A 83 2.66 -6.38 -7.39
CA ARG A 83 3.20 -7.36 -6.43
C ARG A 83 2.73 -7.12 -5.00
N TYR A 84 2.57 -5.87 -4.61
CA TYR A 84 2.01 -5.49 -3.30
C TYR A 84 0.60 -6.08 -3.10
N HIS A 85 -0.28 -5.98 -4.09
CA HIS A 85 -1.63 -6.54 -4.03
C HIS A 85 -1.61 -8.08 -4.02
N GLU A 86 -0.75 -8.69 -4.83
CA GLU A 86 -0.59 -10.16 -4.86
C GLU A 86 -0.12 -10.69 -3.50
N LEU A 87 0.90 -10.07 -2.91
CA LEU A 87 1.42 -10.47 -1.59
C LEU A 87 0.42 -10.25 -0.46
N ALA A 88 -0.37 -9.19 -0.53
CA ALA A 88 -1.45 -8.96 0.44
C ALA A 88 -2.52 -10.06 0.34
N ALA A 89 -2.91 -10.47 -0.87
CA ALA A 89 -3.83 -11.59 -1.07
C ALA A 89 -3.23 -12.92 -0.59
N GLU A 90 -1.97 -13.18 -0.88
CA GLU A 90 -1.22 -14.36 -0.39
C GLU A 90 -1.23 -14.43 1.15
N ALA A 91 -0.97 -13.30 1.81
CA ALA A 91 -0.98 -13.21 3.27
C ALA A 91 -2.33 -13.54 3.89
N LEU A 92 -3.43 -13.17 3.19
CA LEU A 92 -4.81 -13.48 3.57
C LEU A 92 -5.24 -14.92 3.26
N GLY A 93 -4.43 -15.70 2.53
CA GLY A 93 -4.85 -16.98 1.96
C GLY A 93 -5.96 -16.84 0.91
N ALA A 94 -6.08 -15.66 0.31
CA ALA A 94 -7.07 -15.35 -0.73
C ALA A 94 -6.59 -15.77 -2.12
N PRO A 95 -7.49 -15.93 -3.10
CA PRO A 95 -7.11 -16.15 -4.49
C PRO A 95 -6.25 -15.00 -5.04
N ALA A 96 -5.46 -15.27 -6.10
CA ALA A 96 -4.73 -14.23 -6.81
C ALA A 96 -5.72 -13.12 -7.24
N PRO A 97 -5.41 -11.84 -6.97
CA PRO A 97 -6.36 -10.75 -7.20
C PRO A 97 -6.51 -10.46 -8.70
N THR A 98 -7.72 -10.14 -9.13
CA THR A 98 -7.96 -9.54 -10.45
C THR A 98 -7.62 -8.06 -10.36
N LEU A 99 -6.54 -7.64 -11.01
CA LEU A 99 -6.09 -6.25 -11.02
C LEU A 99 -6.69 -5.49 -12.22
N VAL A 100 -7.34 -4.36 -11.96
CA VAL A 100 -7.93 -3.50 -12.98
C VAL A 100 -7.16 -2.18 -13.03
N HIS A 101 -6.34 -2.03 -14.08
CA HIS A 101 -5.46 -0.88 -14.25
C HIS A 101 -6.21 0.29 -14.88
N VAL A 102 -6.13 1.46 -14.21
CA VAL A 102 -6.76 2.71 -14.67
C VAL A 102 -5.72 3.83 -14.61
N PRO A 103 -5.58 4.67 -15.65
CA PRO A 103 -4.60 5.76 -15.64
C PRO A 103 -4.73 6.65 -14.40
N SER A 104 -3.61 6.94 -13.73
CA SER A 104 -3.58 7.72 -12.47
C SER A 104 -4.28 9.07 -12.60
N ALA A 105 -4.05 9.76 -13.74
CA ALA A 105 -4.70 11.05 -14.00
C ALA A 105 -6.22 10.94 -14.13
N LEU A 106 -6.74 9.83 -14.66
CA LEU A 106 -8.18 9.58 -14.74
C LEU A 106 -8.76 9.31 -13.35
N LEU A 107 -8.11 8.45 -12.56
CA LEU A 107 -8.53 8.15 -11.18
C LEU A 107 -8.61 9.42 -10.32
N ALA A 108 -7.58 10.27 -10.37
CA ALA A 108 -7.55 11.52 -9.63
C ALA A 108 -8.70 12.47 -10.03
N ARG A 109 -9.17 12.42 -11.29
CA ARG A 109 -10.32 13.19 -11.77
C ARG A 109 -11.67 12.58 -11.37
N LEU A 110 -11.77 11.24 -11.35
CA LEU A 110 -12.99 10.53 -10.97
C LEU A 110 -13.29 10.67 -9.48
N ASN A 111 -12.28 10.54 -8.65
CA ASN A 111 -12.41 10.73 -7.20
C ASN A 111 -11.15 11.40 -6.63
N PRO A 112 -11.07 12.75 -6.67
CA PRO A 112 -9.89 13.47 -6.18
C PRO A 112 -9.59 13.22 -4.70
N ALA A 113 -10.62 13.04 -3.89
CA ALA A 113 -10.46 12.85 -2.45
C ALA A 113 -9.80 11.52 -2.07
N ARG A 114 -10.06 10.45 -2.82
CA ARG A 114 -9.49 9.11 -2.55
C ARG A 114 -8.30 8.81 -3.46
N CYS A 115 -8.36 9.19 -4.72
CA CYS A 115 -7.40 8.80 -5.74
C CYS A 115 -6.41 9.91 -6.12
N GLY A 116 -6.51 11.12 -5.56
CA GLY A 116 -5.56 12.20 -5.82
C GLY A 116 -4.12 11.78 -5.52
N ILE A 117 -3.90 11.03 -4.44
CA ILE A 117 -2.60 10.50 -4.05
C ILE A 117 -1.99 9.55 -5.11
N CYS A 118 -2.81 8.89 -5.93
CA CYS A 118 -2.31 8.07 -7.03
C CYS A 118 -1.56 8.90 -8.07
N LEU A 119 -2.01 10.13 -8.33
CA LEU A 119 -1.36 11.06 -9.24
C LEU A 119 -0.17 11.77 -8.57
N ASP A 120 -0.32 12.16 -7.31
CA ASP A 120 0.67 13.00 -6.63
C ASP A 120 1.85 12.20 -6.07
N ASN A 121 1.66 10.89 -5.80
CA ASN A 121 2.66 10.06 -5.11
C ASN A 121 2.77 8.65 -5.69
N PHE A 122 1.70 7.86 -5.73
CA PHE A 122 1.80 6.41 -5.99
C PHE A 122 2.30 6.05 -7.39
N GLN A 123 2.12 6.92 -8.38
CA GLN A 123 2.65 6.68 -9.73
C GLN A 123 4.17 6.81 -9.85
N PHE A 124 4.85 7.27 -8.81
CA PHE A 124 6.30 7.44 -8.78
C PHE A 124 6.95 6.35 -7.92
N ASP A 125 8.22 6.04 -8.23
CA ASP A 125 9.00 5.10 -7.43
C ASP A 125 9.33 5.71 -6.06
N ASN A 126 8.93 5.01 -4.99
CA ASN A 126 9.18 5.38 -3.61
C ASN A 126 10.18 4.40 -2.99
N ILE A 127 11.47 4.61 -3.28
CA ILE A 127 12.58 3.83 -2.77
C ILE A 127 13.52 4.74 -1.97
N PHE A 128 13.99 4.25 -0.84
CA PHE A 128 14.80 5.03 0.08
C PHE A 128 15.99 4.24 0.59
N ASP A 129 17.09 4.94 0.86
CA ASP A 129 18.31 4.35 1.42
C ASP A 129 18.29 4.42 2.96
N ASN A 130 18.37 3.25 3.60
CA ASN A 130 18.42 3.08 5.05
C ASN A 130 19.87 3.01 5.60
N SER A 131 20.90 3.16 4.78
CA SER A 131 22.29 2.92 5.18
C SER A 131 22.71 3.74 6.40
N ALA A 132 22.33 5.02 6.45
CA ALA A 132 22.60 5.88 7.59
C ALA A 132 21.85 5.42 8.86
N ALA A 133 20.60 4.99 8.75
CA ALA A 133 19.84 4.46 9.88
C ALA A 133 20.44 3.15 10.40
N ARG A 134 20.89 2.27 9.50
CA ARG A 134 21.61 1.05 9.91
C ARG A 134 22.89 1.36 10.67
N ALA A 135 23.71 2.26 10.14
CA ALA A 135 25.01 2.59 10.72
C ALA A 135 24.88 3.29 12.08
N ASP A 136 23.98 4.27 12.20
CA ASP A 136 23.93 5.15 13.36
C ASP A 136 22.89 4.71 14.41
N LEU A 137 21.78 4.11 13.99
CA LEU A 137 20.65 3.75 14.87
C LEU A 137 20.55 2.25 15.13
N GLY A 138 21.34 1.41 14.44
CA GLY A 138 21.22 -0.04 14.49
C GLY A 138 19.92 -0.53 13.85
N PHE A 139 19.32 0.25 12.95
CA PHE A 139 18.09 -0.14 12.26
C PHE A 139 18.29 -1.44 11.47
N SER A 140 17.32 -2.32 11.53
CA SER A 140 17.20 -3.51 10.69
C SER A 140 15.75 -3.73 10.29
N TYR A 141 15.53 -4.06 9.01
CA TYR A 141 14.23 -4.51 8.50
C TYR A 141 14.08 -5.99 8.85
N THR A 142 13.08 -6.36 9.63
CA THR A 142 12.94 -7.71 10.18
C THR A 142 11.57 -8.34 9.95
N ILE A 143 10.55 -7.55 9.61
CA ILE A 143 9.19 -8.03 9.38
C ILE A 143 8.87 -7.92 7.89
N PRO A 144 9.00 -9.02 7.10
CA PRO A 144 8.63 -9.04 5.70
C PRO A 144 7.17 -8.64 5.48
N PHE A 145 6.84 -8.05 4.34
CA PHE A 145 5.52 -7.52 4.06
C PHE A 145 4.40 -8.55 4.28
N VAL A 146 4.55 -9.76 3.75
CA VAL A 146 3.57 -10.85 3.91
C VAL A 146 3.32 -11.17 5.38
N GLU A 147 4.38 -11.22 6.19
CA GLU A 147 4.26 -11.51 7.62
C GLU A 147 3.57 -10.36 8.36
N GLY A 148 3.94 -9.12 8.06
CA GLY A 148 3.30 -7.95 8.64
C GLY A 148 1.81 -7.85 8.30
N VAL A 149 1.42 -8.20 7.07
CA VAL A 149 -0.01 -8.29 6.69
C VAL A 149 -0.73 -9.33 7.54
N ARG A 150 -0.15 -10.52 7.74
CA ARG A 150 -0.75 -11.57 8.59
C ARG A 150 -0.96 -11.10 10.02
N GLN A 151 0.02 -10.40 10.60
CA GLN A 151 -0.10 -9.85 11.96
C GLN A 151 -1.24 -8.84 12.06
N VAL A 152 -1.35 -7.92 11.10
CA VAL A 152 -2.45 -6.93 11.06
C VAL A 152 -3.81 -7.59 10.88
N VAL A 153 -3.93 -8.59 10.03
CA VAL A 153 -5.18 -9.33 9.83
C VAL A 153 -5.60 -10.04 11.12
N ALA A 154 -4.67 -10.76 11.77
CA ALA A 154 -4.94 -11.44 13.04
C ALA A 154 -5.39 -10.44 14.13
N TRP A 155 -4.76 -9.26 14.19
CA TRP A 155 -5.16 -8.21 15.12
C TRP A 155 -6.57 -7.68 14.81
N LEU A 156 -6.87 -7.40 13.54
CA LEU A 156 -8.21 -6.94 13.13
C LEU A 156 -9.29 -7.97 13.48
N GLU A 157 -9.05 -9.24 13.23
CA GLU A 157 -9.98 -10.34 13.57
C GLU A 157 -10.24 -10.42 15.07
N ALA A 158 -9.22 -10.19 15.91
CA ALA A 158 -9.36 -10.16 17.36
C ALA A 158 -10.07 -8.90 17.88
N HIS A 159 -10.16 -7.80 17.08
CA HIS A 159 -10.66 -6.50 17.50
C HIS A 159 -11.87 -5.99 16.70
N GLY A 160 -12.70 -6.86 16.19
CA GLY A 160 -13.95 -6.50 15.50
C GLY A 160 -13.99 -6.92 14.03
N GLY A 161 -12.92 -7.50 13.52
CA GLY A 161 -12.87 -8.03 12.17
C GLY A 161 -12.55 -7.00 11.09
N LEU A 162 -12.53 -7.46 9.85
CA LEU A 162 -12.39 -6.61 8.67
C LEU A 162 -13.70 -5.85 8.43
N ALA A 163 -13.58 -4.62 7.93
CA ALA A 163 -14.74 -3.85 7.50
C ALA A 163 -15.40 -4.50 6.28
N ASP A 164 -16.71 -4.32 6.14
CA ASP A 164 -17.49 -4.89 5.02
C ASP A 164 -17.29 -4.05 3.75
N SER A 165 -16.59 -4.60 2.76
CA SER A 165 -16.34 -3.92 1.48
C SER A 165 -17.59 -3.75 0.60
N ASP A 166 -18.72 -4.41 0.92
CA ASP A 166 -20.00 -4.17 0.24
C ASP A 166 -20.70 -2.89 0.73
N ALA A 167 -20.23 -2.30 1.83
CA ALA A 167 -20.75 -1.03 2.31
C ALA A 167 -20.34 0.19 1.44
N ASP A 168 -19.41 0.01 0.50
CA ASP A 168 -18.93 1.06 -0.42
C ASP A 168 -18.74 0.46 -1.83
N ASP A 169 -19.63 0.80 -2.73
CA ASP A 169 -19.66 0.34 -4.12
C ASP A 169 -18.86 1.23 -5.10
N GLY A 170 -18.24 2.31 -4.60
CA GLY A 170 -17.58 3.29 -5.45
C GLY A 170 -16.42 2.73 -6.26
N GLU A 171 -15.66 1.76 -5.73
CA GLU A 171 -14.60 1.09 -6.48
C GLU A 171 -15.19 0.21 -7.59
N ASP A 172 -16.27 -0.53 -7.30
CA ASP A 172 -16.97 -1.37 -8.28
C ASP A 172 -17.57 -0.52 -9.41
N ALA A 173 -18.15 0.63 -9.08
CA ALA A 173 -18.69 1.58 -10.06
C ALA A 173 -17.61 2.13 -11.00
N ILE A 174 -16.43 2.48 -10.48
CA ILE A 174 -15.31 2.96 -11.30
C ILE A 174 -14.80 1.83 -12.22
N ILE A 175 -14.63 0.62 -11.69
CA ILE A 175 -14.18 -0.55 -12.46
C ILE A 175 -15.15 -0.84 -13.61
N ALA A 176 -16.43 -0.91 -13.32
CA ALA A 176 -17.46 -1.18 -14.33
C ALA A 176 -17.51 -0.10 -15.42
N ALA A 177 -17.47 1.17 -15.03
CA ALA A 177 -17.46 2.29 -15.97
C ALA A 177 -16.21 2.30 -16.87
N TRP A 178 -15.04 1.98 -16.31
CA TRP A 178 -13.78 1.89 -17.05
C TRP A 178 -13.80 0.75 -18.06
N GLN A 179 -14.20 -0.45 -17.64
CA GLN A 179 -14.32 -1.61 -18.53
C GLN A 179 -15.28 -1.33 -19.70
N ALA A 180 -16.46 -0.80 -19.41
CA ALA A 180 -17.42 -0.42 -20.46
C ALA A 180 -16.89 0.66 -21.41
N ALA A 181 -16.07 1.61 -20.92
CA ALA A 181 -15.42 2.62 -21.77
C ALA A 181 -14.38 1.99 -22.70
N CYS A 182 -13.56 1.05 -22.19
CA CYS A 182 -12.57 0.32 -22.97
C CYS A 182 -13.24 -0.53 -24.08
N GLU A 183 -14.32 -1.24 -23.76
CA GLU A 183 -15.09 -2.03 -24.75
C GLU A 183 -15.65 -1.15 -25.86
N ARG A 184 -16.23 0.00 -25.52
CA ARG A 184 -16.72 0.95 -26.54
C ARG A 184 -15.60 1.45 -27.45
N LEU A 185 -14.45 1.83 -26.86
CA LEU A 185 -13.30 2.30 -27.62
C LEU A 185 -12.80 1.24 -28.61
N VAL A 186 -12.70 -0.02 -28.18
CA VAL A 186 -12.31 -1.13 -29.05
C VAL A 186 -13.31 -1.33 -30.19
N ALA A 187 -14.61 -1.29 -29.89
CA ALA A 187 -15.66 -1.43 -30.90
C ALA A 187 -15.69 -0.29 -31.93
N GLU A 188 -15.36 0.92 -31.51
CA GLU A 188 -15.25 2.10 -32.37
C GLU A 188 -13.98 2.06 -33.25
N ALA A 189 -12.84 1.65 -32.67
CA ALA A 189 -11.57 1.56 -33.38
C ALA A 189 -11.50 0.40 -34.40
N ALA A 190 -12.40 -0.60 -34.28
CA ALA A 190 -12.49 -1.73 -35.21
C ALA A 190 -13.37 -1.47 -36.44
N ARG A 191 -13.96 -0.27 -36.58
CA ARG A 191 -14.80 0.15 -37.71
C ARG A 191 -14.00 0.90 -38.74
#